data_53328cf3c87705fc08bde6d118f9fc6e
#
_entry.id   53328cf3c87705fc08bde6d118f9fc6e
#
_cell.length_a   1.000
_cell.length_b   1.000
_cell.length_c   1.000
_cell.angle_alpha   90.00
_cell.angle_beta   90.00
_cell.angle_gamma   90.00
#
_symmetry.space_group_name_H-M   'P 1'
#
loop_
_entity.id
_entity.type
_entity.pdbx_description
1 polymer ?
#
loop_
_entity_poly.entity_id
_entity_poly.type
_entity_poly.pdbx_seq_one_letter_code
_entity_poly.pdbx_strand_id
1 'polypeptide(L)'
;MKNGKEQFVRMSKKSAVAGVTLALLMGSGGAMGLAAQGSTFVVKPERQVATVQSKFYCNIKALTAEERARHKQSSEKLMVARKEIVETEKGYEFQFSPSDVSLAELAEWVVAESKCCPFFDFHIDLENEGRLVCLRLTGEEGIKAFIRAEFNIR
;
A
#
# COMPACT_ATOMS: atom_id res chain seq x y z
N MET A 1 21.40 31.16 29.26
CA MET A 1 21.27 32.30 28.35
C MET A 1 21.85 31.92 27.03
N LYS A 2 21.02 31.66 26.02
CA LYS A 2 21.09 32.03 24.60
C LYS A 2 20.02 31.28 23.83
N ASN A 3 19.04 32.04 23.36
CA ASN A 3 17.94 31.61 22.52
C ASN A 3 18.48 31.28 21.10
N GLY A 4 18.16 30.08 20.62
CA GLY A 4 18.27 29.73 19.20
C GLY A 4 16.90 29.46 18.65
N LYS A 5 16.25 30.48 18.07
CA LYS A 5 15.06 30.36 17.25
C LYS A 5 15.50 29.85 15.88
N GLU A 6 15.28 28.62 15.55
CA GLU A 6 15.39 28.15 14.17
C GLU A 6 14.06 28.34 13.46
N GLN A 7 14.12 29.13 12.42
CA GLN A 7 13.02 29.48 11.55
C GLN A 7 12.68 28.31 10.62
N PHE A 8 11.45 27.85 10.71
CA PHE A 8 10.88 26.87 9.80
C PHE A 8 10.60 27.56 8.45
N VAL A 9 11.39 27.24 7.44
CA VAL A 9 11.20 27.76 6.07
C VAL A 9 10.04 26.99 5.43
N ARG A 10 8.93 27.68 5.26
CA ARG A 10 7.71 27.22 4.60
C ARG A 10 7.91 27.29 3.08
N MET A 11 8.19 26.16 2.42
CA MET A 11 8.19 26.08 0.96
C MET A 11 6.78 25.89 0.43
N SER A 12 6.21 27.00 -0.09
CA SER A 12 4.96 27.00 -0.84
C SER A 12 5.20 26.50 -2.27
N LYS A 13 4.66 25.37 -2.66
CA LYS A 13 4.64 24.92 -4.07
C LYS A 13 3.40 25.48 -4.75
N LYS A 14 3.59 26.42 -5.65
CA LYS A 14 2.57 26.94 -6.58
C LYS A 14 2.35 25.92 -7.69
N SER A 15 1.12 25.40 -7.80
CA SER A 15 0.70 24.58 -8.93
C SER A 15 0.35 25.47 -10.11
N ALA A 16 1.01 25.27 -11.25
CA ALA A 16 0.67 25.90 -12.52
C ALA A 16 -0.35 25.01 -13.25
N VAL A 17 -1.52 25.56 -13.55
CA VAL A 17 -2.55 24.96 -14.38
C VAL A 17 -2.26 25.34 -15.83
N ALA A 18 -1.93 24.36 -16.68
CA ALA A 18 -1.83 24.56 -18.12
C ALA A 18 -3.15 24.18 -18.79
N GLY A 19 -3.76 25.19 -19.46
CA GLY A 19 -4.99 25.03 -20.20
C GLY A 19 -4.77 24.23 -21.49
N VAL A 20 -5.72 23.34 -21.79
CA VAL A 20 -5.81 22.61 -23.07
C VAL A 20 -6.84 23.31 -23.94
N THR A 21 -6.39 23.82 -25.07
CA THR A 21 -7.21 24.48 -26.10
C THR A 21 -7.83 23.40 -27.00
N LEU A 22 -9.15 23.39 -27.10
CA LEU A 22 -9.92 22.53 -27.98
C LEU A 22 -10.02 23.18 -29.37
N ALA A 23 -9.48 22.57 -30.41
CA ALA A 23 -9.65 22.97 -31.79
C ALA A 23 -10.73 22.11 -32.47
N LEU A 24 -11.86 22.74 -32.79
CA LEU A 24 -12.88 22.17 -33.70
C LEU A 24 -12.42 22.38 -35.14
N LEU A 25 -12.35 21.30 -35.92
CA LEU A 25 -12.31 21.36 -37.37
C LEU A 25 -13.56 20.66 -37.94
N MET A 26 -14.47 21.44 -38.49
CA MET A 26 -15.54 21.00 -39.35
C MET A 26 -14.98 20.78 -40.75
N GLY A 27 -15.22 19.62 -41.33
CA GLY A 27 -14.96 19.31 -42.72
C GLY A 27 -16.09 18.46 -43.31
N SER A 28 -16.88 19.08 -44.16
CA SER A 28 -18.01 18.52 -44.90
C SER A 28 -17.55 17.84 -46.20
N GLY A 29 -18.27 16.76 -46.59
CA GLY A 29 -18.51 16.46 -47.99
C GLY A 29 -18.02 15.12 -48.51
N GLY A 30 -18.94 14.31 -49.08
CA GLY A 30 -18.63 13.43 -50.19
C GLY A 30 -19.07 11.97 -50.08
N ALA A 31 -20.28 11.73 -50.55
CA ALA A 31 -20.82 10.68 -51.43
C ALA A 31 -20.28 9.24 -51.49
N MET A 32 -21.21 8.32 -51.27
CA MET A 32 -21.51 7.05 -51.96
C MET A 32 -20.36 6.11 -52.36
N GLY A 33 -20.41 4.91 -51.77
CA GLY A 33 -19.73 3.72 -52.25
C GLY A 33 -20.17 2.48 -51.45
N LEU A 34 -21.21 1.77 -51.91
CA LEU A 34 -21.55 0.44 -51.42
C LEU A 34 -20.43 -0.53 -51.84
N ALA A 35 -19.68 -1.02 -50.89
CA ALA A 35 -18.94 -2.25 -51.05
C ALA A 35 -19.12 -3.06 -49.77
N ALA A 36 -19.92 -4.11 -49.84
CA ALA A 36 -20.06 -5.13 -48.83
C ALA A 36 -18.73 -5.90 -48.73
N GLN A 37 -17.89 -5.54 -47.82
CA GLN A 37 -16.74 -6.36 -47.46
C GLN A 37 -17.00 -6.97 -46.09
N GLY A 38 -17.16 -8.31 -46.14
CA GLY A 38 -17.33 -9.13 -44.95
C GLY A 38 -16.12 -8.95 -44.01
N SER A 39 -16.32 -8.15 -42.98
CA SER A 39 -15.36 -8.08 -41.87
C SER A 39 -15.44 -9.36 -41.06
N THR A 40 -14.54 -10.28 -41.36
CA THR A 40 -14.23 -11.36 -40.42
C THR A 40 -13.67 -10.70 -39.16
N PHE A 41 -14.51 -10.61 -38.15
CA PHE A 41 -14.03 -10.24 -36.81
C PHE A 41 -13.07 -11.33 -36.34
N VAL A 42 -11.78 -11.07 -36.50
CA VAL A 42 -10.74 -11.84 -35.78
C VAL A 42 -10.89 -11.50 -34.31
N VAL A 43 -11.62 -12.35 -33.59
CA VAL A 43 -11.66 -12.31 -32.15
C VAL A 43 -10.22 -12.58 -31.70
N LYS A 44 -9.52 -11.49 -31.37
CA LYS A 44 -8.22 -11.57 -30.71
C LYS A 44 -8.42 -12.40 -29.45
N PRO A 45 -7.66 -13.49 -29.25
CA PRO A 45 -7.81 -14.26 -28.03
C PRO A 45 -7.53 -13.33 -26.86
N GLU A 46 -8.56 -13.10 -26.07
CA GLU A 46 -8.45 -12.39 -24.79
C GLU A 46 -7.40 -13.16 -23.99
N ARG A 47 -6.27 -12.50 -23.77
CA ARG A 47 -5.19 -13.06 -22.98
C ARG A 47 -5.79 -13.35 -21.59
N GLN A 48 -6.10 -14.61 -21.34
CA GLN A 48 -6.46 -15.08 -20.01
C GLN A 48 -5.30 -14.67 -19.11
N VAL A 49 -5.53 -13.61 -18.34
CA VAL A 49 -4.66 -13.26 -17.25
C VAL A 49 -4.80 -14.44 -16.29
N ALA A 50 -3.85 -15.37 -16.37
CA ALA A 50 -3.71 -16.39 -15.36
C ALA A 50 -3.63 -15.64 -14.04
N THR A 51 -4.64 -15.77 -13.21
CA THR A 51 -4.62 -15.29 -11.83
C THR A 51 -3.50 -16.07 -11.17
N VAL A 52 -2.32 -15.46 -11.10
CA VAL A 52 -1.23 -15.98 -10.29
C VAL A 52 -1.80 -15.99 -8.87
N GLN A 53 -2.22 -17.16 -8.41
CA GLN A 53 -2.60 -17.34 -7.02
C GLN A 53 -1.40 -16.88 -6.21
N SER A 54 -1.57 -15.82 -5.44
CA SER A 54 -0.51 -15.32 -4.58
C SER A 54 -0.04 -16.47 -3.70
N LYS A 55 1.26 -16.75 -3.69
CA LYS A 55 1.85 -17.75 -2.79
C LYS A 55 1.70 -17.33 -1.32
N PHE A 56 1.32 -16.09 -1.08
CA PHE A 56 1.08 -15.51 0.22
C PHE A 56 -0.42 -15.43 0.49
N TYR A 57 -0.85 -15.98 1.62
CA TYR A 57 -2.21 -15.83 2.11
C TYR A 57 -2.22 -15.95 3.64
N CYS A 58 -2.99 -15.11 4.31
CA CYS A 58 -3.13 -15.17 5.76
C CYS A 58 -4.15 -16.23 6.16
N ASN A 59 -3.72 -17.21 6.95
CA ASN A 59 -4.59 -18.24 7.50
C ASN A 59 -5.16 -17.77 8.86
N ILE A 60 -6.16 -16.94 8.83
CA ILE A 60 -6.80 -16.41 10.05
C ILE A 60 -7.40 -17.52 10.94
N LYS A 61 -7.62 -18.73 10.40
CA LYS A 61 -8.09 -19.90 11.17
C LYS A 61 -7.01 -20.50 12.07
N ALA A 62 -5.74 -20.12 11.89
CA ALA A 62 -4.66 -20.50 12.80
C ALA A 62 -4.82 -19.86 14.20
N LEU A 63 -5.63 -18.80 14.32
CA LEU A 63 -5.97 -18.15 15.57
C LEU A 63 -7.28 -18.71 16.15
N THR A 64 -7.38 -18.77 17.47
CA THR A 64 -8.66 -19.03 18.17
C THR A 64 -9.66 -17.90 17.91
N ALA A 65 -10.91 -18.09 18.26
CA ALA A 65 -11.93 -17.04 18.09
C ALA A 65 -11.60 -15.77 18.89
N GLU A 66 -11.09 -15.94 20.10
CA GLU A 66 -10.68 -14.82 20.97
C GLU A 66 -9.43 -14.11 20.44
N GLU A 67 -8.42 -14.86 19.98
CA GLU A 67 -7.22 -14.30 19.36
C GLU A 67 -7.59 -13.52 18.10
N ARG A 68 -8.47 -14.02 17.25
CA ARG A 68 -8.95 -13.31 16.05
C ARG A 68 -9.62 -11.98 16.40
N ALA A 69 -10.47 -11.97 17.43
CA ALA A 69 -11.15 -10.74 17.84
C ALA A 69 -10.13 -9.69 18.32
N ARG A 70 -9.17 -10.08 19.17
CA ARG A 70 -8.10 -9.19 19.63
C ARG A 70 -7.20 -8.74 18.50
N HIS A 71 -6.79 -9.67 17.64
CA HIS A 71 -5.92 -9.37 16.50
C HIS A 71 -6.55 -8.38 15.53
N LYS A 72 -7.84 -8.55 15.23
CA LYS A 72 -8.59 -7.59 14.41
C LYS A 72 -8.58 -6.19 15.02
N GLN A 73 -8.90 -6.08 16.32
CA GLN A 73 -8.91 -4.79 17.02
C GLN A 73 -7.52 -4.13 17.03
N SER A 74 -6.47 -4.91 17.29
CA SER A 74 -5.09 -4.42 17.27
C SER A 74 -4.69 -3.96 15.87
N SER A 75 -5.03 -4.72 14.82
CA SER A 75 -4.76 -4.35 13.43
C SER A 75 -5.43 -3.04 13.05
N GLU A 76 -6.70 -2.85 13.41
CA GLU A 76 -7.44 -1.60 13.18
C GLU A 76 -6.76 -0.42 13.89
N LYS A 77 -6.35 -0.61 15.15
CA LYS A 77 -5.60 0.40 15.91
C LYS A 77 -4.30 0.77 15.23
N LEU A 78 -3.49 -0.23 14.83
CA LEU A 78 -2.21 -0.01 14.15
C LEU A 78 -2.40 0.76 12.84
N MET A 79 -3.43 0.41 12.05
CA MET A 79 -3.71 1.10 10.79
C MET A 79 -4.06 2.58 10.98
N VAL A 80 -4.75 2.92 12.05
CA VAL A 80 -5.10 4.32 12.37
C VAL A 80 -3.90 5.08 12.96
N ALA A 81 -3.13 4.42 13.83
CA ALA A 81 -2.02 5.04 14.57
C ALA A 81 -0.73 5.19 13.75
N ARG A 82 -0.63 4.55 12.59
CA ARG A 82 0.59 4.66 11.74
C ARG A 82 0.84 6.09 11.31
N LYS A 83 2.08 6.56 11.48
CA LYS A 83 2.53 7.90 11.09
C LYS A 83 3.05 7.92 9.67
N GLU A 84 3.92 6.98 9.36
CA GLU A 84 4.60 6.88 8.09
C GLU A 84 4.71 5.41 7.68
N ILE A 85 4.75 5.17 6.38
CA ILE A 85 5.07 3.89 5.77
C ILE A 85 6.24 4.13 4.82
N VAL A 86 7.34 3.47 5.09
CA VAL A 86 8.56 3.56 4.29
C VAL A 86 8.75 2.27 3.50
N GLU A 87 8.87 2.39 2.19
CA GLU A 87 9.23 1.23 1.37
C GLU A 87 10.71 0.89 1.58
N THR A 88 11.00 -0.40 1.86
CA THR A 88 12.35 -0.92 1.99
C THR A 88 12.70 -1.83 0.83
N GLU A 89 13.95 -2.30 0.76
CA GLU A 89 14.37 -3.22 -0.30
C GLU A 89 13.48 -4.47 -0.35
N LYS A 90 13.19 -5.09 0.81
CA LYS A 90 12.51 -6.39 0.93
C LYS A 90 11.11 -6.32 1.53
N GLY A 91 10.52 -5.13 1.69
CA GLY A 91 9.22 -4.99 2.31
C GLY A 91 8.83 -3.55 2.62
N TYR A 92 8.22 -3.34 3.77
CA TYR A 92 7.76 -2.04 4.26
C TYR A 92 8.02 -1.89 5.75
N GLU A 93 8.29 -0.66 6.17
CA GLU A 93 8.39 -0.25 7.56
C GLU A 93 7.24 0.67 7.92
N PHE A 94 6.57 0.35 9.00
CA PHE A 94 5.47 1.12 9.59
C PHE A 94 5.98 1.81 10.84
N GLN A 95 5.80 3.11 10.93
CA GLN A 95 6.30 3.93 12.03
C GLN A 95 5.17 4.40 12.93
N PHE A 96 5.39 4.32 14.25
CA PHE A 96 4.41 4.66 15.27
C PHE A 96 5.02 5.56 16.35
N SER A 97 4.16 6.38 16.97
CA SER A 97 4.51 7.02 18.24
C SER A 97 4.35 6.03 19.40
N PRO A 98 5.28 5.91 20.32
CA PRO A 98 5.13 5.04 21.49
C PRO A 98 3.98 5.46 22.43
N SER A 99 3.47 6.69 22.32
CA SER A 99 2.25 7.12 23.00
C SER A 99 0.97 6.53 22.40
N ASP A 100 0.97 6.18 21.10
CA ASP A 100 -0.18 5.69 20.37
C ASP A 100 -0.17 4.16 20.30
N VAL A 101 1.02 3.59 20.11
CA VAL A 101 1.27 2.14 20.05
C VAL A 101 2.50 1.82 20.90
N SER A 102 2.29 1.13 22.00
CA SER A 102 3.40 0.66 22.84
C SER A 102 4.13 -0.53 22.19
N LEU A 103 5.40 -0.72 22.57
CA LEU A 103 6.18 -1.88 22.13
C LEU A 103 5.49 -3.21 22.51
N ALA A 104 4.86 -3.28 23.68
CA ALA A 104 4.15 -4.47 24.14
C ALA A 104 2.94 -4.81 23.24
N GLU A 105 2.13 -3.81 22.91
CA GLU A 105 0.98 -3.99 22.00
C GLU A 105 1.44 -4.43 20.61
N LEU A 106 2.53 -3.85 20.10
CA LEU A 106 3.07 -4.24 18.80
C LEU A 106 3.61 -5.68 18.82
N ALA A 107 4.30 -6.07 19.90
CA ALA A 107 4.79 -7.43 20.07
C ALA A 107 3.64 -8.45 20.16
N GLU A 108 2.57 -8.14 20.88
CA GLU A 108 1.37 -8.99 20.92
C GLU A 108 0.73 -9.17 19.54
N TRP A 109 0.65 -8.09 18.76
CA TRP A 109 0.17 -8.14 17.39
C TRP A 109 1.06 -9.05 16.52
N VAL A 110 2.39 -8.91 16.59
CA VAL A 110 3.35 -9.73 15.85
C VAL A 110 3.20 -11.22 16.22
N VAL A 111 3.00 -11.55 17.49
CA VAL A 111 2.77 -12.94 17.93
C VAL A 111 1.53 -13.54 17.28
N ALA A 112 0.45 -12.79 17.16
CA ALA A 112 -0.76 -13.25 16.49
C ALA A 112 -0.56 -13.33 14.96
N GLU A 113 0.02 -12.29 14.37
CA GLU A 113 0.27 -12.21 12.92
C GLU A 113 1.20 -13.33 12.44
N SER A 114 2.24 -13.67 13.18
CA SER A 114 3.17 -14.75 12.83
C SER A 114 2.52 -16.13 12.77
N LYS A 115 1.41 -16.34 13.48
CA LYS A 115 0.62 -17.58 13.40
C LYS A 115 -0.20 -17.66 12.11
N CYS A 116 -0.79 -16.55 11.68
CA CYS A 116 -1.65 -16.52 10.50
C CYS A 116 -0.90 -16.20 9.20
N CYS A 117 0.18 -15.44 9.26
CA CYS A 117 0.98 -15.04 8.11
C CYS A 117 2.48 -15.40 8.33
N PRO A 118 2.83 -16.70 8.40
CA PRO A 118 4.17 -17.17 8.77
C PRO A 118 5.25 -16.90 7.72
N PHE A 119 4.88 -16.35 6.59
CA PHE A 119 5.78 -15.98 5.49
C PHE A 119 6.40 -14.58 5.66
N PHE A 120 6.03 -13.84 6.71
CA PHE A 120 6.68 -12.58 7.05
C PHE A 120 7.89 -12.79 7.95
N ASP A 121 8.93 -12.02 7.70
CA ASP A 121 9.98 -11.73 8.67
C ASP A 121 9.62 -10.43 9.38
N PHE A 122 9.54 -10.49 10.70
CA PHE A 122 9.14 -9.36 11.56
C PHE A 122 10.36 -8.76 12.25
N HIS A 123 10.50 -7.44 12.15
CA HIS A 123 11.51 -6.69 12.87
C HIS A 123 10.84 -5.55 13.63
N ILE A 124 11.18 -5.39 14.90
CA ILE A 124 10.73 -4.26 15.71
C ILE A 124 11.97 -3.50 16.16
N ASP A 125 12.03 -2.23 15.81
CA ASP A 125 13.12 -1.34 16.17
C ASP A 125 12.59 -0.16 17.00
N LEU A 126 13.38 0.27 17.99
CA LEU A 126 13.16 1.50 18.74
C LEU A 126 14.17 2.53 18.26
N GLU A 127 13.71 3.57 17.62
CA GLU A 127 14.56 4.61 17.06
C GLU A 127 14.40 5.94 17.80
N ASN A 128 15.31 6.88 17.52
CA ASN A 128 15.30 8.21 18.08
C ASN A 128 15.19 8.23 19.61
N GLU A 129 16.01 7.42 20.28
CA GLU A 129 16.01 7.30 21.76
C GLU A 129 14.65 6.80 22.30
N GLY A 130 14.01 5.87 21.57
CA GLY A 130 12.71 5.30 21.95
C GLY A 130 11.50 6.20 21.67
N ARG A 131 11.68 7.28 20.92
CA ARG A 131 10.57 8.17 20.51
C ARG A 131 9.84 7.70 19.27
N LEU A 132 10.36 6.68 18.59
CA LEU A 132 9.77 6.05 17.42
C LEU A 132 9.80 4.54 17.59
N VAL A 133 8.67 3.90 17.34
CA VAL A 133 8.55 2.44 17.27
C VAL A 133 8.34 2.08 15.80
N CYS A 134 9.23 1.25 15.25
CA CYS A 134 9.20 0.83 13.85
C CYS A 134 8.89 -0.66 13.76
N LEU A 135 7.91 -1.02 12.92
CA LEU A 135 7.63 -2.40 12.53
C LEU A 135 8.01 -2.59 11.07
N ARG A 136 9.00 -3.42 10.81
CA ARG A 136 9.37 -3.78 9.44
C ARG A 136 8.87 -5.18 9.11
N LEU A 137 8.10 -5.27 8.05
CA LEU A 137 7.60 -6.52 7.46
C LEU A 137 8.39 -6.78 6.20
N THR A 138 9.08 -7.91 6.14
CA THR A 138 9.85 -8.35 4.98
C THR A 138 9.52 -9.80 4.64
N GLY A 139 10.07 -10.31 3.54
CA GLY A 139 9.88 -11.69 3.13
C GLY A 139 10.48 -11.96 1.76
N GLU A 140 10.08 -13.07 1.16
CA GLU A 140 10.53 -13.50 -0.15
C GLU A 140 10.03 -12.59 -1.29
N GLU A 141 10.57 -12.81 -2.48
CA GLU A 141 10.15 -12.11 -3.70
C GLU A 141 8.63 -12.14 -3.91
N GLY A 142 8.04 -10.98 -4.18
CA GLY A 142 6.61 -10.77 -4.32
C GLY A 142 5.90 -10.33 -3.04
N ILE A 143 6.56 -10.38 -1.87
CA ILE A 143 5.97 -10.00 -0.58
C ILE A 143 5.50 -8.54 -0.56
N LYS A 144 6.21 -7.63 -1.24
CA LYS A 144 5.85 -6.21 -1.30
C LYS A 144 4.48 -5.97 -1.91
N ALA A 145 4.14 -6.73 -2.97
CA ALA A 145 2.83 -6.64 -3.61
C ALA A 145 1.72 -7.11 -2.66
N PHE A 146 1.97 -8.18 -1.92
CA PHE A 146 1.06 -8.69 -0.90
C PHE A 146 0.85 -7.66 0.24
N ILE A 147 1.93 -7.11 0.81
CA ILE A 147 1.86 -6.09 1.87
C ILE A 147 1.07 -4.88 1.40
N ARG A 148 1.30 -4.39 0.18
CA ARG A 148 0.55 -3.25 -0.38
C ARG A 148 -0.94 -3.51 -0.46
N ALA A 149 -1.33 -4.71 -0.89
CA ALA A 149 -2.74 -5.10 -0.98
C ALA A 149 -3.38 -5.23 0.40
N GLU A 150 -2.71 -5.94 1.33
CA GLU A 150 -3.23 -6.23 2.67
C GLU A 150 -3.37 -4.96 3.53
N PHE A 151 -2.36 -4.09 3.51
CA PHE A 151 -2.32 -2.88 4.32
C PHE A 151 -2.79 -1.62 3.58
N ASN A 152 -3.40 -1.78 2.39
CA ASN A 152 -3.93 -0.68 1.57
C ASN A 152 -2.93 0.47 1.38
N ILE A 153 -1.69 0.13 0.98
CA ILE A 153 -0.62 1.10 0.69
C ILE A 153 -0.77 1.57 -0.77
N ARG A 154 -0.91 2.87 -0.95
CA ARG A 154 -1.08 3.53 -2.26
C ARG A 154 0.23 4.05 -2.81
#